data_e6af5c6c63ba310ac5064a9877742d01
#
_entry.id   e6af5c6c63ba310ac5064a9877742d01
#
_cell.length_a   1.000
_cell.length_b   1.000
_cell.length_c   1.000
_cell.angle_alpha   90.00
_cell.angle_beta   90.00
_cell.angle_gamma   90.00
#
_symmetry.space_group_name_H-M   'P 1'
#
loop_
_entity.id
_entity.type
_entity.pdbx_description
1 polymer ?
#
loop_
_entity_poly.entity_id
_entity_poly.type
_entity_poly.pdbx_seq_one_letter_code
_entity_poly.pdbx_strand_id
1 'polypeptide(L)'
;MNTYSGVWRCIQRLHQIYPFEVEKIFQSVGIEKNLVTNQNVSMPVEIILNFVIEAQSIFKDELVSINFGRMAQVRPNYGEAFGLAFVYSKNLEQGLKLLKSYISTELEGLNFLITEEKNLIKIQSVVDPDIKHPSIYENLGLSILASFIRSKRFQIKQINTKTVTQVDDIKEKSVFNCPIYTSCEETSLLISKKNYLKKNALSNPSLVDYLSIILESRAYKISSKMTLTGKVERLMNNYVNHFNLINIHDISNQLGLSTNSLRNQLLKENKTFREILNDFKLKKSKHMIRDGLSVKAISYHLGYSEPSSFVRWFTCQTQFTPTSFKMNAR
;
A
#
# COMPACT_ATOMS: atom_id res chain seq x y z
N MET A 1 10.66 7.28 1.82
CA MET A 1 9.98 6.26 1.01
C MET A 1 9.88 6.74 -0.42
N ASN A 2 9.98 5.84 -1.38
CA ASN A 2 10.01 6.17 -2.80
C ASN A 2 8.94 5.39 -3.57
N THR A 3 8.46 5.97 -4.66
CA THR A 3 7.78 5.23 -5.72
C THR A 3 8.75 4.99 -6.87
N TYR A 4 8.58 3.88 -7.54
CA TYR A 4 9.44 3.53 -8.65
C TYR A 4 8.78 3.84 -10.00
N SER A 5 9.44 3.51 -11.09
CA SER A 5 9.10 3.96 -12.45
C SER A 5 7.64 3.74 -12.89
N GLY A 6 6.92 2.76 -12.31
CA GLY A 6 5.54 2.46 -12.68
C GLY A 6 4.55 3.60 -12.42
N VAL A 7 4.60 4.21 -11.22
CA VAL A 7 3.72 5.35 -10.89
C VAL A 7 4.09 6.58 -11.72
N TRP A 8 5.39 6.82 -11.92
CA TRP A 8 5.84 7.92 -12.74
C TRP A 8 5.30 7.82 -14.18
N ARG A 9 5.31 6.63 -14.78
CA ARG A 9 4.72 6.40 -16.11
C ARG A 9 3.21 6.68 -16.15
N CYS A 10 2.51 6.43 -15.06
CA CYS A 10 1.10 6.81 -14.97
C CYS A 10 0.95 8.34 -14.99
N ILE A 11 1.82 9.10 -14.32
CA ILE A 11 1.83 10.56 -14.35
C ILE A 11 2.22 11.07 -15.73
N GLN A 12 3.24 10.49 -16.38
CA GLN A 12 3.60 10.82 -17.76
C GLN A 12 2.42 10.62 -18.72
N ARG A 13 1.66 9.54 -18.52
CA ARG A 13 0.46 9.29 -19.33
C ARG A 13 -0.63 10.32 -19.05
N LEU A 14 -0.84 10.68 -17.80
CA LEU A 14 -1.78 11.73 -17.43
C LEU A 14 -1.40 13.06 -18.09
N HIS A 15 -0.11 13.41 -18.12
CA HIS A 15 0.41 14.58 -18.84
C HIS A 15 0.11 14.53 -20.34
N GLN A 16 0.23 13.38 -20.99
CA GLN A 16 -0.13 13.23 -22.41
C GLN A 16 -1.61 13.47 -22.69
N ILE A 17 -2.49 13.15 -21.71
CA ILE A 17 -3.95 13.29 -21.85
C ILE A 17 -4.40 14.70 -21.45
N TYR A 18 -3.81 15.28 -20.42
CA TYR A 18 -4.14 16.57 -19.82
C TYR A 18 -2.89 17.46 -19.65
N PRO A 19 -2.26 17.89 -20.75
CA PRO A 19 -0.96 18.57 -20.67
C PRO A 19 -1.01 19.88 -19.87
N PHE A 20 -2.02 20.69 -20.05
CA PHE A 20 -2.12 22.01 -19.39
C PHE A 20 -2.35 21.88 -17.88
N GLU A 21 -3.25 20.98 -17.48
CA GLU A 21 -3.58 20.73 -16.07
C GLU A 21 -2.37 20.15 -15.34
N VAL A 22 -1.72 19.14 -15.93
CA VAL A 22 -0.57 18.48 -15.31
C VAL A 22 0.66 19.38 -15.26
N GLU A 23 0.88 20.25 -16.24
CA GLU A 23 1.96 21.25 -16.17
C GLU A 23 1.74 22.25 -15.02
N LYS A 24 0.51 22.67 -14.77
CA LYS A 24 0.18 23.48 -13.58
C LYS A 24 0.52 22.76 -12.29
N ILE A 25 0.16 21.46 -12.20
CA ILE A 25 0.49 20.64 -11.04
C ILE A 25 2.02 20.53 -10.88
N PHE A 26 2.76 20.29 -11.95
CA PHE A 26 4.24 20.20 -11.89
C PHE A 26 4.86 21.48 -11.35
N GLN A 27 4.37 22.64 -11.77
CA GLN A 27 4.85 23.92 -11.27
C GLN A 27 4.57 24.09 -9.78
N SER A 28 3.38 23.72 -9.30
CA SER A 28 2.99 23.87 -7.89
C SER A 28 3.77 22.96 -6.96
N VAL A 29 4.09 21.72 -7.39
CA VAL A 29 4.79 20.71 -6.57
C VAL A 29 6.31 20.67 -6.82
N GLY A 30 6.84 21.52 -7.69
CA GLY A 30 8.27 21.60 -7.96
C GLY A 30 8.84 20.44 -8.79
N ILE A 31 8.02 19.85 -9.67
CA ILE A 31 8.48 18.80 -10.59
C ILE A 31 9.03 19.47 -11.85
N GLU A 32 10.29 19.20 -12.17
CA GLU A 32 10.91 19.73 -13.39
C GLU A 32 10.32 19.08 -14.65
N LYS A 33 9.98 19.91 -15.63
CA LYS A 33 9.35 19.49 -16.89
C LYS A 33 10.20 18.49 -17.70
N ASN A 34 11.52 18.56 -17.60
CA ASN A 34 12.47 17.67 -18.27
C ASN A 34 12.35 16.21 -17.76
N LEU A 35 11.84 15.99 -16.55
CA LEU A 35 11.61 14.65 -16.00
C LEU A 35 10.49 13.89 -16.73
N VAL A 36 9.60 14.58 -17.45
CA VAL A 36 8.49 13.95 -18.19
C VAL A 36 8.99 12.96 -19.24
N THR A 37 10.15 13.21 -19.84
CA THR A 37 10.75 12.34 -20.86
C THR A 37 11.59 11.20 -20.26
N ASN A 38 11.93 11.27 -18.97
CA ASN A 38 12.75 10.26 -18.32
C ASN A 38 11.90 9.08 -17.84
N GLN A 39 12.16 7.89 -18.35
CA GLN A 39 11.39 6.68 -18.05
C GLN A 39 11.75 6.00 -16.73
N ASN A 40 12.93 6.30 -16.15
CA ASN A 40 13.47 5.61 -14.98
C ASN A 40 13.57 6.54 -13.76
N VAL A 41 12.51 7.29 -13.48
CA VAL A 41 12.47 8.21 -12.34
C VAL A 41 11.88 7.48 -11.12
N SER A 42 12.62 7.52 -10.02
CA SER A 42 12.12 7.19 -8.69
C SER A 42 11.85 8.51 -7.96
N MET A 43 10.65 8.68 -7.43
CA MET A 43 10.26 9.88 -6.72
C MET A 43 9.93 9.59 -5.26
N PRO A 44 10.22 10.53 -4.34
CA PRO A 44 9.68 10.47 -2.99
C PRO A 44 8.16 10.35 -3.00
N VAL A 45 7.62 9.46 -2.17
CA VAL A 45 6.15 9.28 -2.01
C VAL A 45 5.45 10.60 -1.75
N GLU A 46 6.09 11.49 -0.97
CA GLU A 46 5.55 12.81 -0.63
C GLU A 46 5.29 13.69 -1.86
N ILE A 47 6.17 13.65 -2.86
CA ILE A 47 5.96 14.40 -4.13
C ILE A 47 4.76 13.84 -4.89
N ILE A 48 4.60 12.53 -4.92
CA ILE A 48 3.44 11.89 -5.56
C ILE A 48 2.13 12.24 -4.83
N LEU A 49 2.15 12.26 -3.50
CA LEU A 49 0.99 12.65 -2.71
C LEU A 49 0.60 14.11 -2.95
N ASN A 50 1.59 15.02 -2.95
CA ASN A 50 1.35 16.43 -3.26
C ASN A 50 0.81 16.60 -4.68
N PHE A 51 1.34 15.83 -5.66
CA PHE A 51 0.79 15.82 -7.02
C PHE A 51 -0.69 15.43 -7.04
N VAL A 52 -1.10 14.39 -6.31
CA VAL A 52 -2.51 13.95 -6.27
C VAL A 52 -3.39 14.96 -5.55
N ILE A 53 -2.90 15.59 -4.49
CA ILE A 53 -3.63 16.65 -3.76
C ILE A 53 -3.89 17.85 -4.68
N GLU A 54 -2.88 18.34 -5.37
CA GLU A 54 -3.05 19.42 -6.34
C GLU A 54 -3.96 19.02 -7.51
N ALA A 55 -3.87 17.77 -7.95
CA ALA A 55 -4.78 17.26 -8.98
C ALA A 55 -6.24 17.28 -8.55
N GLN A 56 -6.56 17.01 -7.26
CA GLN A 56 -7.93 17.13 -6.74
C GLN A 56 -8.49 18.56 -6.92
N SER A 57 -7.66 19.56 -6.64
CA SER A 57 -8.04 20.98 -6.81
C SER A 57 -8.22 21.36 -8.28
N ILE A 58 -7.26 21.00 -9.14
CA ILE A 58 -7.24 21.39 -10.56
C ILE A 58 -8.34 20.69 -11.36
N PHE A 59 -8.56 19.39 -11.13
CA PHE A 59 -9.61 18.63 -11.78
C PHE A 59 -10.99 18.78 -11.12
N LYS A 60 -11.06 19.45 -9.96
CA LYS A 60 -12.29 19.63 -9.16
C LYS A 60 -12.99 18.29 -8.88
N ASP A 61 -12.20 17.26 -8.60
CA ASP A 61 -12.67 15.90 -8.30
C ASP A 61 -12.02 15.40 -7.01
N GLU A 62 -12.81 15.29 -5.95
CA GLU A 62 -12.36 14.79 -4.64
C GLU A 62 -11.92 13.32 -4.70
N LEU A 63 -12.34 12.59 -5.73
CA LEU A 63 -12.01 11.19 -5.94
C LEU A 63 -10.85 10.98 -6.95
N VAL A 64 -10.08 12.02 -7.30
CA VAL A 64 -8.92 11.89 -8.22
C VAL A 64 -8.02 10.74 -7.81
N SER A 65 -7.73 10.55 -6.53
CA SER A 65 -6.85 9.48 -6.06
C SER A 65 -7.37 8.08 -6.39
N ILE A 66 -8.68 7.84 -6.26
CA ILE A 66 -9.28 6.55 -6.64
C ILE A 66 -9.56 6.48 -8.15
N ASN A 67 -9.76 7.60 -8.79
CA ASN A 67 -9.98 7.68 -10.23
C ASN A 67 -8.68 7.69 -11.05
N PHE A 68 -7.52 7.84 -10.39
CA PHE A 68 -6.21 8.02 -11.02
C PHE A 68 -5.89 6.96 -12.08
N GLY A 69 -6.13 5.69 -11.76
CA GLY A 69 -5.86 4.58 -12.65
C GLY A 69 -6.61 4.67 -14.00
N ARG A 70 -7.81 5.24 -13.98
CA ARG A 70 -8.59 5.51 -15.21
C ARG A 70 -8.15 6.78 -15.90
N MET A 71 -8.01 7.87 -15.14
CA MET A 71 -7.61 9.17 -15.70
C MET A 71 -6.30 9.03 -16.46
N ALA A 72 -5.32 8.33 -15.89
CA ALA A 72 -4.05 8.03 -16.54
C ALA A 72 -4.13 6.86 -17.54
N GLN A 73 -5.30 6.25 -17.77
CA GLN A 73 -5.48 5.07 -18.61
C GLN A 73 -4.44 3.97 -18.31
N VAL A 74 -4.24 3.69 -17.01
CA VAL A 74 -3.19 2.78 -16.54
C VAL A 74 -3.31 1.41 -17.18
N ARG A 75 -2.21 0.93 -17.74
CA ARG A 75 -2.07 -0.39 -18.37
C ARG A 75 -1.01 -1.20 -17.63
N PRO A 76 -1.07 -2.53 -17.70
CA PRO A 76 -0.11 -3.41 -17.01
C PRO A 76 1.36 -3.15 -17.37
N ASN A 77 1.64 -2.78 -18.62
CA ASN A 77 3.00 -2.48 -19.05
C ASN A 77 3.60 -1.23 -18.39
N TYR A 78 2.79 -0.37 -17.75
CA TYR A 78 3.32 0.74 -16.95
C TYR A 78 3.99 0.24 -15.66
N GLY A 79 3.48 -0.86 -15.08
CA GLY A 79 4.13 -1.57 -13.98
C GLY A 79 5.28 -2.48 -14.42
N GLU A 80 5.68 -2.44 -15.69
CA GLU A 80 6.78 -3.27 -16.25
C GLU A 80 6.67 -4.75 -15.86
N ALA A 81 7.75 -5.32 -15.35
CA ALA A 81 7.79 -6.74 -14.95
C ALA A 81 6.66 -7.11 -13.98
N PHE A 82 6.37 -6.24 -13.01
CA PHE A 82 5.31 -6.47 -12.03
C PHE A 82 3.92 -6.52 -12.67
N GLY A 83 3.55 -5.50 -13.44
CA GLY A 83 2.23 -5.43 -14.09
C GLY A 83 2.04 -6.55 -15.12
N LEU A 84 3.08 -6.89 -15.88
CA LEU A 84 3.04 -7.99 -16.85
C LEU A 84 2.92 -9.35 -16.13
N ALA A 85 3.70 -9.61 -15.09
CA ALA A 85 3.60 -10.85 -14.30
C ALA A 85 2.19 -11.01 -13.71
N PHE A 86 1.61 -9.91 -13.19
CA PHE A 86 0.23 -9.91 -12.72
C PHE A 86 -0.75 -10.31 -13.84
N VAL A 87 -0.67 -9.69 -15.02
CA VAL A 87 -1.61 -9.92 -16.13
C VAL A 87 -1.48 -11.31 -16.72
N TYR A 88 -0.29 -11.85 -16.86
CA TYR A 88 -0.07 -13.18 -17.45
C TYR A 88 -0.12 -14.32 -16.44
N SER A 89 -0.39 -14.05 -15.16
CA SER A 89 -0.61 -15.09 -14.13
C SER A 89 -1.80 -16.00 -14.47
N LYS A 90 -1.77 -17.27 -14.01
CA LYS A 90 -2.77 -18.30 -14.34
C LYS A 90 -4.21 -17.94 -13.95
N ASN A 91 -4.36 -17.18 -12.89
CA ASN A 91 -5.63 -16.66 -12.36
C ASN A 91 -5.35 -15.40 -11.52
N LEU A 92 -6.39 -14.82 -10.95
CA LEU A 92 -6.25 -13.64 -10.13
C LEU A 92 -5.58 -13.93 -8.79
N GLU A 93 -5.76 -15.13 -8.24
CA GLU A 93 -5.07 -15.59 -7.02
C GLU A 93 -3.55 -15.52 -7.16
N GLN A 94 -3.00 -16.09 -8.23
CA GLN A 94 -1.55 -16.00 -8.48
C GLN A 94 -1.09 -14.55 -8.67
N GLY A 95 -1.87 -13.76 -9.42
CA GLY A 95 -1.55 -12.33 -9.62
C GLY A 95 -1.51 -11.56 -8.30
N LEU A 96 -2.44 -11.81 -7.39
CA LEU A 96 -2.46 -11.17 -6.07
C LEU A 96 -1.38 -11.70 -5.12
N LYS A 97 -0.95 -12.96 -5.24
CA LYS A 97 0.24 -13.46 -4.54
C LYS A 97 1.51 -12.72 -4.98
N LEU A 98 1.68 -12.51 -6.28
CA LEU A 98 2.78 -11.70 -6.83
C LEU A 98 2.69 -10.24 -6.34
N LEU A 99 1.49 -9.66 -6.33
CA LEU A 99 1.25 -8.33 -5.78
C LEU A 99 1.76 -8.23 -4.35
N LYS A 100 1.32 -9.13 -3.48
CA LYS A 100 1.73 -9.15 -2.07
C LYS A 100 3.25 -9.26 -1.90
N SER A 101 3.92 -10.04 -2.74
CA SER A 101 5.37 -10.26 -2.65
C SER A 101 6.19 -9.07 -3.13
N TYR A 102 5.70 -8.33 -4.14
CA TYR A 102 6.55 -7.37 -4.86
C TYR A 102 6.02 -5.94 -4.89
N ILE A 103 4.83 -5.65 -4.33
CA ILE A 103 4.26 -4.29 -4.37
C ILE A 103 5.19 -3.24 -3.77
N SER A 104 5.91 -3.59 -2.72
CA SER A 104 6.88 -2.68 -2.07
C SER A 104 8.08 -2.33 -2.96
N THR A 105 8.27 -3.01 -4.10
CA THR A 105 9.27 -2.62 -5.11
C THR A 105 8.77 -1.55 -6.07
N GLU A 106 7.47 -1.30 -6.09
CA GLU A 106 6.82 -0.29 -6.93
C GLU A 106 6.27 0.88 -6.10
N LEU A 107 5.69 0.59 -4.94
CA LEU A 107 5.06 1.54 -4.03
C LEU A 107 5.55 1.25 -2.60
N GLU A 108 6.63 1.92 -2.19
CA GLU A 108 7.20 1.74 -0.87
C GLU A 108 6.21 2.20 0.20
N GLY A 109 6.04 1.39 1.25
CA GLY A 109 5.12 1.67 2.36
C GLY A 109 3.65 1.30 2.06
N LEU A 110 3.33 0.77 0.88
CA LEU A 110 2.00 0.24 0.56
C LEU A 110 1.98 -1.28 0.63
N ASN A 111 0.92 -1.83 1.21
CA ASN A 111 0.65 -3.27 1.26
C ASN A 111 -0.83 -3.55 0.96
N PHE A 112 -1.13 -4.81 0.61
CA PHE A 112 -2.50 -5.28 0.44
C PHE A 112 -2.79 -6.46 1.35
N LEU A 113 -3.89 -6.37 2.10
CA LEU A 113 -4.46 -7.48 2.86
C LEU A 113 -5.55 -8.13 2.01
N ILE A 114 -5.47 -9.44 1.88
CA ILE A 114 -6.42 -10.22 1.10
C ILE A 114 -7.15 -11.14 2.06
N THR A 115 -8.46 -10.96 2.18
CA THR A 115 -9.32 -11.76 3.05
C THR A 115 -10.46 -12.37 2.26
N GLU A 116 -10.87 -13.57 2.66
CA GLU A 116 -12.00 -14.24 2.06
C GLU A 116 -13.25 -14.02 2.94
N GLU A 117 -14.32 -13.50 2.35
CA GLU A 117 -15.59 -13.21 3.00
C GLU A 117 -16.73 -13.91 2.25
N LYS A 118 -17.15 -15.08 2.71
CA LYS A 118 -18.20 -15.90 2.04
C LYS A 118 -17.86 -16.16 0.56
N ASN A 119 -18.57 -15.49 -0.36
CA ASN A 119 -18.38 -15.62 -1.81
C ASN A 119 -17.57 -14.47 -2.42
N LEU A 120 -16.98 -13.62 -1.61
CA LEU A 120 -16.19 -12.46 -2.00
C LEU A 120 -14.76 -12.61 -1.53
N ILE A 121 -13.86 -11.99 -2.29
CA ILE A 121 -12.48 -11.71 -1.88
C ILE A 121 -12.39 -10.21 -1.69
N LYS A 122 -12.03 -9.80 -0.48
CA LYS A 122 -11.74 -8.41 -0.15
C LYS A 122 -10.23 -8.17 -0.26
N ILE A 123 -9.85 -7.12 -0.96
CA ILE A 123 -8.48 -6.64 -1.09
C ILE A 123 -8.43 -5.24 -0.49
N GLN A 124 -7.87 -5.14 0.69
CA GLN A 124 -7.73 -3.90 1.44
C GLN A 124 -6.35 -3.31 1.22
N SER A 125 -6.28 -2.03 0.91
CA SER A 125 -5.06 -1.24 0.85
C SER A 125 -4.66 -0.78 2.25
N VAL A 126 -3.39 -0.97 2.62
CA VAL A 126 -2.84 -0.57 3.92
C VAL A 126 -1.49 0.09 3.71
N VAL A 127 -1.25 1.21 4.38
CA VAL A 127 -0.01 1.97 4.25
C VAL A 127 0.76 2.07 5.56
N ASP A 128 2.04 2.35 5.44
CA ASP A 128 2.88 2.61 6.60
C ASP A 128 2.41 3.85 7.37
N PRO A 129 2.48 3.83 8.71
CA PRO A 129 2.02 4.94 9.56
C PRO A 129 2.73 6.27 9.32
N ASP A 130 3.94 6.23 8.76
CA ASP A 130 4.73 7.43 8.49
C ASP A 130 4.29 8.14 7.19
N ILE A 131 3.36 7.54 6.42
CA ILE A 131 2.83 8.15 5.20
C ILE A 131 1.88 9.30 5.57
N LYS A 132 2.20 10.50 5.12
CA LYS A 132 1.26 11.62 5.13
C LYS A 132 0.11 11.32 4.17
N HIS A 133 -1.11 11.72 4.53
CA HIS A 133 -2.30 11.50 3.69
C HIS A 133 -2.52 10.03 3.31
N PRO A 134 -2.64 9.11 4.29
CA PRO A 134 -2.68 7.67 4.06
C PRO A 134 -3.82 7.25 3.12
N SER A 135 -5.02 7.84 3.24
CA SER A 135 -6.17 7.52 2.39
C SER A 135 -5.93 7.84 0.91
N ILE A 136 -5.19 8.90 0.59
CA ILE A 136 -4.81 9.23 -0.79
C ILE A 136 -3.89 8.17 -1.37
N TYR A 137 -2.90 7.72 -0.59
CA TYR A 137 -1.95 6.70 -1.05
C TYR A 137 -2.58 5.31 -1.15
N GLU A 138 -3.47 4.95 -0.21
CA GLU A 138 -4.29 3.74 -0.28
C GLU A 138 -5.14 3.72 -1.56
N ASN A 139 -5.83 4.83 -1.85
CA ASN A 139 -6.65 4.98 -3.05
C ASN A 139 -5.82 4.87 -4.33
N LEU A 140 -4.67 5.52 -4.40
CA LEU A 140 -3.78 5.47 -5.56
C LEU A 140 -3.35 4.03 -5.87
N GLY A 141 -2.88 3.30 -4.86
CA GLY A 141 -2.49 1.90 -5.01
C GLY A 141 -3.66 1.01 -5.44
N LEU A 142 -4.83 1.19 -4.82
CA LEU A 142 -6.04 0.44 -5.15
C LEU A 142 -6.53 0.73 -6.58
N SER A 143 -6.45 1.99 -7.02
CA SER A 143 -6.81 2.42 -8.36
C SER A 143 -5.94 1.78 -9.45
N ILE A 144 -4.63 1.68 -9.22
CA ILE A 144 -3.70 1.00 -10.12
C ILE A 144 -4.02 -0.50 -10.18
N LEU A 145 -4.22 -1.13 -9.03
CA LEU A 145 -4.63 -2.54 -8.94
C LEU A 145 -5.96 -2.79 -9.66
N ALA A 146 -6.96 -1.95 -9.43
CA ALA A 146 -8.27 -2.05 -10.10
C ALA A 146 -8.12 -1.99 -11.62
N SER A 147 -7.23 -1.15 -12.14
CA SER A 147 -6.91 -1.06 -13.57
C SER A 147 -6.29 -2.37 -14.10
N PHE A 148 -5.40 -3.00 -13.34
CA PHE A 148 -4.82 -4.29 -13.69
C PHE A 148 -5.85 -5.42 -13.67
N ILE A 149 -6.73 -5.46 -12.69
CA ILE A 149 -7.83 -6.44 -12.60
C ILE A 149 -8.75 -6.32 -13.81
N ARG A 150 -9.09 -5.09 -14.20
CA ARG A 150 -9.92 -4.85 -15.38
C ARG A 150 -9.23 -5.26 -16.69
N SER A 151 -7.93 -5.09 -16.81
CA SER A 151 -7.20 -5.52 -18.01
C SER A 151 -7.33 -7.02 -18.28
N LYS A 152 -7.56 -7.82 -17.23
CA LYS A 152 -7.89 -9.25 -17.31
C LYS A 152 -9.37 -9.53 -17.58
N ARG A 153 -10.20 -8.51 -17.82
CA ARG A 153 -11.65 -8.59 -17.99
C ARG A 153 -12.38 -9.18 -16.77
N PHE A 154 -11.80 -9.06 -15.58
CA PHE A 154 -12.48 -9.40 -14.34
C PHE A 154 -13.31 -8.23 -13.84
N GLN A 155 -14.51 -8.56 -13.34
CA GLN A 155 -15.43 -7.57 -12.80
C GLN A 155 -15.10 -7.31 -11.31
N ILE A 156 -14.91 -6.05 -10.98
CA ILE A 156 -14.91 -5.57 -9.60
C ILE A 156 -16.37 -5.40 -9.17
N LYS A 157 -16.71 -5.83 -7.96
CA LYS A 157 -18.08 -5.75 -7.42
C LYS A 157 -18.36 -4.39 -6.80
N GLN A 158 -17.42 -3.90 -6.01
CA GLN A 158 -17.47 -2.56 -5.40
C GLN A 158 -16.08 -2.12 -4.97
N ILE A 159 -15.95 -0.83 -4.75
CA ILE A 159 -14.79 -0.17 -4.13
C ILE A 159 -15.29 0.63 -2.93
N ASN A 160 -14.58 0.51 -1.81
CA ASN A 160 -14.78 1.32 -0.62
C ASN A 160 -13.59 2.25 -0.46
N THR A 161 -13.81 3.48 -0.01
CA THR A 161 -12.74 4.43 0.29
C THR A 161 -13.03 5.23 1.55
N LYS A 162 -11.98 5.56 2.30
CA LYS A 162 -12.03 6.45 3.47
C LYS A 162 -12.28 7.91 3.08
N THR A 163 -12.13 8.26 1.81
CA THR A 163 -12.33 9.63 1.34
C THR A 163 -13.75 10.09 1.66
N VAL A 164 -13.86 11.22 2.32
CA VAL A 164 -15.13 11.89 2.57
C VAL A 164 -15.44 12.77 1.37
N THR A 165 -16.63 12.67 0.83
CA THR A 165 -17.12 13.56 -0.24
C THR A 165 -18.37 14.29 0.21
N GLN A 166 -18.60 15.48 -0.33
CA GLN A 166 -19.82 16.25 -0.06
C GLN A 166 -21.05 15.75 -0.84
N VAL A 167 -20.86 14.75 -1.70
CA VAL A 167 -21.92 14.21 -2.57
C VAL A 167 -22.37 12.86 -2.03
N ASP A 168 -23.68 12.67 -1.94
CA ASP A 168 -24.35 11.48 -1.42
C ASP A 168 -23.79 10.15 -1.94
N ASP A 169 -23.83 9.15 -1.09
CA ASP A 169 -23.19 7.85 -1.00
C ASP A 169 -23.08 6.96 -2.24
N ILE A 170 -23.65 7.33 -3.38
CA ILE A 170 -23.61 6.47 -4.57
C ILE A 170 -23.38 7.34 -5.79
N LYS A 171 -22.14 7.57 -6.15
CA LYS A 171 -21.90 8.08 -7.50
C LYS A 171 -22.17 6.97 -8.51
N GLU A 172 -23.22 7.18 -9.29
CA GLU A 172 -23.54 6.40 -10.45
C GLU A 172 -22.29 6.14 -11.30
N LYS A 173 -22.13 4.86 -11.69
CA LYS A 173 -21.15 4.37 -12.64
C LYS A 173 -19.75 4.88 -12.42
N SER A 174 -19.15 4.35 -11.38
CA SER A 174 -17.73 4.55 -11.18
C SER A 174 -16.98 4.19 -12.46
N VAL A 175 -15.91 4.88 -12.59
CA VAL A 175 -14.80 4.69 -13.50
C VAL A 175 -14.46 3.23 -13.75
N PHE A 176 -14.72 2.35 -12.78
CA PHE A 176 -14.45 0.92 -12.86
C PHE A 176 -15.69 0.05 -13.18
N ASN A 177 -16.82 0.65 -13.58
CA ASN A 177 -18.12 0.00 -13.78
C ASN A 177 -18.60 -0.80 -12.55
N CYS A 178 -18.34 -0.27 -11.37
CA CYS A 178 -18.81 -0.78 -10.09
C CYS A 178 -19.12 0.40 -9.16
N PRO A 179 -19.97 0.25 -8.13
CA PRO A 179 -20.20 1.29 -7.15
C PRO A 179 -18.93 1.63 -6.38
N ILE A 180 -18.74 2.91 -6.05
CA ILE A 180 -17.75 3.41 -5.10
C ILE A 180 -18.51 3.94 -3.90
N TYR A 181 -18.20 3.40 -2.71
CA TYR A 181 -18.71 3.87 -1.43
C TYR A 181 -17.63 4.72 -0.75
N THR A 182 -18.00 5.93 -0.35
CA THR A 182 -17.14 6.89 0.33
C THR A 182 -17.39 6.88 1.83
N SER A 183 -16.56 7.56 2.61
CA SER A 183 -16.67 7.64 4.08
C SER A 183 -16.63 6.26 4.78
N CYS A 184 -16.01 5.26 4.16
CA CYS A 184 -15.85 3.93 4.73
C CYS A 184 -14.72 3.89 5.77
N GLU A 185 -14.72 2.89 6.64
CA GLU A 185 -13.66 2.66 7.62
C GLU A 185 -12.35 2.21 6.98
N GLU A 186 -12.39 1.61 5.78
CA GLU A 186 -11.23 1.08 5.07
C GLU A 186 -11.27 1.40 3.57
N THR A 187 -10.09 1.43 2.96
CA THR A 187 -9.96 1.50 1.50
C THR A 187 -9.78 0.09 0.97
N SER A 188 -10.77 -0.41 0.24
CA SER A 188 -10.79 -1.81 -0.24
C SER A 188 -11.54 -1.97 -1.56
N LEU A 189 -11.29 -3.08 -2.27
CA LEU A 189 -12.12 -3.53 -3.37
C LEU A 189 -12.58 -4.98 -3.16
N LEU A 190 -13.77 -5.29 -3.66
CA LEU A 190 -14.37 -6.61 -3.58
C LEU A 190 -14.52 -7.23 -4.96
N ILE A 191 -14.17 -8.50 -5.06
CA ILE A 191 -14.34 -9.32 -6.25
C ILE A 191 -15.03 -10.64 -5.89
N SER A 192 -15.71 -11.27 -6.85
CA SER A 192 -16.30 -12.59 -6.57
C SER A 192 -15.21 -13.66 -6.47
N LYS A 193 -15.39 -14.61 -5.53
CA LYS A 193 -14.51 -15.80 -5.39
C LYS A 193 -14.44 -16.60 -6.69
N LYS A 194 -15.53 -16.68 -7.44
CA LYS A 194 -15.56 -17.31 -8.78
C LYS A 194 -14.56 -16.67 -9.75
N ASN A 195 -14.46 -15.34 -9.77
CA ASN A 195 -13.49 -14.62 -10.61
C ASN A 195 -12.05 -14.78 -10.11
N TYR A 196 -11.85 -14.89 -8.81
CA TYR A 196 -10.54 -15.06 -8.17
C TYR A 196 -9.81 -16.32 -8.65
N LEU A 197 -10.55 -17.44 -8.77
CA LEU A 197 -10.03 -18.74 -9.18
C LEU A 197 -10.16 -19.01 -10.68
N LYS A 198 -10.88 -18.17 -11.41
CA LYS A 198 -11.13 -18.36 -12.85
C LYS A 198 -9.81 -18.36 -13.62
N LYS A 199 -9.63 -19.38 -14.47
CA LYS A 199 -8.47 -19.46 -15.38
C LYS A 199 -8.39 -18.22 -16.26
N ASN A 200 -7.22 -17.65 -16.35
CA ASN A 200 -6.94 -16.50 -17.19
C ASN A 200 -6.63 -16.95 -18.61
N ALA A 201 -7.37 -16.45 -19.58
CA ALA A 201 -7.15 -16.76 -21.00
C ALA A 201 -5.79 -16.25 -21.52
N LEU A 202 -5.22 -15.22 -20.88
CA LEU A 202 -3.91 -14.66 -21.22
C LEU A 202 -2.76 -15.32 -20.46
N SER A 203 -3.01 -16.39 -19.71
CA SER A 203 -2.00 -17.04 -18.87
C SER A 203 -0.79 -17.50 -19.68
N ASN A 204 0.40 -17.12 -19.21
CA ASN A 204 1.67 -17.56 -19.77
C ASN A 204 2.66 -17.87 -18.60
N PRO A 205 2.67 -19.12 -18.10
CA PRO A 205 3.51 -19.49 -16.97
C PRO A 205 5.00 -19.20 -17.17
N SER A 206 5.56 -19.54 -18.34
CA SER A 206 6.98 -19.32 -18.62
C SER A 206 7.35 -17.83 -18.59
N LEU A 207 6.48 -16.96 -19.08
CA LEU A 207 6.70 -15.52 -19.00
C LEU A 207 6.62 -15.04 -17.55
N VAL A 208 5.67 -15.55 -16.75
CA VAL A 208 5.54 -15.22 -15.33
C VAL A 208 6.78 -15.65 -14.55
N ASP A 209 7.29 -16.85 -14.79
CA ASP A 209 8.51 -17.35 -14.15
C ASP A 209 9.71 -16.46 -14.49
N TYR A 210 9.90 -16.11 -15.76
CA TYR A 210 10.96 -15.18 -16.17
C TYR A 210 10.83 -13.80 -15.52
N LEU A 211 9.63 -13.24 -15.49
CA LEU A 211 9.38 -11.94 -14.87
C LEU A 211 9.57 -12.00 -13.34
N SER A 212 9.25 -13.12 -12.71
CA SER A 212 9.49 -13.33 -11.27
C SER A 212 10.97 -13.25 -10.91
N ILE A 213 11.87 -13.79 -11.75
CA ILE A 213 13.33 -13.65 -11.56
C ILE A 213 13.75 -12.16 -11.59
N ILE A 214 13.18 -11.37 -12.50
CA ILE A 214 13.46 -9.93 -12.57
C ILE A 214 12.97 -9.23 -11.30
N LEU A 215 11.75 -9.56 -10.83
CA LEU A 215 11.16 -8.98 -9.62
C LEU A 215 11.96 -9.36 -8.36
N GLU A 216 12.41 -10.61 -8.25
CA GLU A 216 13.29 -11.07 -7.17
C GLU A 216 14.62 -10.31 -7.17
N SER A 217 15.25 -10.15 -8.35
CA SER A 217 16.47 -9.35 -8.47
C SER A 217 16.29 -7.90 -8.05
N ARG A 218 15.16 -7.27 -8.41
CA ARG A 218 14.81 -5.90 -7.96
C ARG A 218 14.60 -5.86 -6.44
N ALA A 219 13.82 -6.80 -5.89
CA ALA A 219 13.58 -6.90 -4.46
C ALA A 219 14.88 -7.09 -3.67
N TYR A 220 15.80 -7.93 -4.18
CA TYR A 220 17.12 -8.12 -3.60
C TYR A 220 17.94 -6.82 -3.61
N LYS A 221 18.01 -6.11 -4.74
CA LYS A 221 18.75 -4.83 -4.85
C LYS A 221 18.21 -3.77 -3.88
N ILE A 222 16.89 -3.70 -3.69
CA ILE A 222 16.28 -2.80 -2.71
C ILE A 222 16.63 -3.25 -1.30
N SER A 223 16.45 -4.53 -1.00
CA SER A 223 16.75 -5.11 0.31
C SER A 223 18.24 -5.02 0.68
N SER A 224 19.15 -5.15 -0.27
CA SER A 224 20.61 -5.06 -0.01
C SER A 224 21.05 -3.67 0.43
N LYS A 225 20.30 -2.63 0.07
CA LYS A 225 20.53 -1.24 0.50
C LYS A 225 19.91 -0.92 1.86
N MET A 226 19.04 -1.78 2.38
CA MET A 226 18.39 -1.58 3.68
C MET A 226 19.29 -2.06 4.80
N THR A 227 19.28 -1.33 5.92
CA THR A 227 19.83 -1.82 7.19
C THR A 227 19.11 -3.10 7.61
N LEU A 228 19.72 -3.90 8.48
CA LEU A 228 19.07 -5.09 9.01
C LEU A 228 17.81 -4.73 9.80
N THR A 229 17.87 -3.64 10.57
CA THR A 229 16.69 -3.05 11.22
C THR A 229 15.55 -2.81 10.25
N GLY A 230 15.82 -2.15 9.11
CA GLY A 230 14.79 -1.90 8.09
C GLY A 230 14.23 -3.19 7.46
N LYS A 231 15.06 -4.22 7.27
CA LYS A 231 14.59 -5.55 6.80
C LYS A 231 13.65 -6.21 7.82
N VAL A 232 13.97 -6.12 9.11
CA VAL A 232 13.15 -6.64 10.20
C VAL A 232 11.81 -5.91 10.25
N GLU A 233 11.79 -4.57 10.21
CA GLU A 233 10.56 -3.77 10.18
C GLU A 233 9.68 -4.11 8.97
N ARG A 234 10.28 -4.27 7.79
CA ARG A 234 9.57 -4.68 6.58
C ARG A 234 8.88 -6.04 6.73
N LEU A 235 9.55 -7.01 7.34
CA LEU A 235 8.95 -8.33 7.61
C LEU A 235 7.83 -8.24 8.65
N MET A 236 7.97 -7.40 9.67
CA MET A 236 6.91 -7.15 10.66
C MET A 236 5.62 -6.61 10.02
N ASN A 237 5.71 -5.86 8.93
CA ASN A 237 4.53 -5.38 8.19
C ASN A 237 3.65 -6.51 7.64
N ASN A 238 4.19 -7.72 7.43
CA ASN A 238 3.39 -8.88 7.02
C ASN A 238 2.42 -9.37 8.11
N TYR A 239 2.61 -8.93 9.37
CA TYR A 239 1.84 -9.34 10.55
C TYR A 239 0.88 -8.26 11.05
N VAL A 240 0.49 -7.28 10.22
CA VAL A 240 -0.31 -6.10 10.64
C VAL A 240 -1.59 -6.45 11.39
N ASN A 241 -2.21 -7.61 11.12
CA ASN A 241 -3.41 -8.06 11.84
C ASN A 241 -3.14 -9.13 12.91
N HIS A 242 -1.88 -9.49 13.13
CA HIS A 242 -1.49 -10.59 14.02
C HIS A 242 -0.20 -10.27 14.78
N PHE A 243 -0.15 -9.11 15.44
CA PHE A 243 1.06 -8.64 16.16
C PHE A 243 1.54 -9.59 17.26
N ASN A 244 0.63 -10.39 17.83
CA ASN A 244 0.96 -11.44 18.80
C ASN A 244 1.80 -12.58 18.20
N LEU A 245 1.81 -12.72 16.87
CA LEU A 245 2.61 -13.74 16.17
C LEU A 245 4.01 -13.25 15.80
N ILE A 246 4.32 -11.95 15.98
CA ILE A 246 5.64 -11.42 15.68
C ILE A 246 6.64 -11.94 16.72
N ASN A 247 7.51 -12.82 16.30
CA ASN A 247 8.58 -13.32 17.14
C ASN A 247 9.93 -13.35 16.37
N ILE A 248 11.02 -13.36 17.12
CA ILE A 248 12.37 -13.29 16.56
C ILE A 248 12.72 -14.53 15.75
N HIS A 249 12.19 -15.70 16.11
CA HIS A 249 12.47 -16.95 15.44
C HIS A 249 11.94 -16.95 14.00
N ASP A 250 10.68 -16.53 13.82
CA ASP A 250 10.06 -16.48 12.48
C ASP A 250 10.72 -15.41 11.61
N ILE A 251 11.04 -14.24 12.17
CA ILE A 251 11.74 -13.18 11.44
C ILE A 251 13.16 -13.63 11.05
N SER A 252 13.89 -14.28 11.96
CA SER A 252 15.24 -14.78 11.66
C SER A 252 15.23 -15.84 10.55
N ASN A 253 14.27 -16.77 10.59
CA ASN A 253 14.10 -17.79 9.55
C ASN A 253 13.82 -17.16 8.18
N GLN A 254 12.94 -16.16 8.11
CA GLN A 254 12.64 -15.43 6.87
C GLN A 254 13.85 -14.66 6.33
N LEU A 255 14.80 -14.28 7.19
CA LEU A 255 16.06 -13.63 6.79
C LEU A 255 17.18 -14.64 6.48
N GLY A 256 16.95 -15.94 6.64
CA GLY A 256 17.97 -16.96 6.48
C GLY A 256 19.06 -16.91 7.57
N LEU A 257 18.74 -16.40 8.76
CA LEU A 257 19.65 -16.22 9.89
C LEU A 257 19.23 -17.09 11.09
N SER A 258 20.18 -17.48 11.91
CA SER A 258 19.87 -17.95 13.26
C SER A 258 19.44 -16.78 14.14
N THR A 259 18.64 -17.06 15.19
CA THR A 259 18.19 -16.02 16.14
C THR A 259 19.38 -15.31 16.81
N ASN A 260 20.46 -16.02 17.12
CA ASN A 260 21.68 -15.46 17.70
C ASN A 260 22.41 -14.58 16.67
N SER A 261 22.49 -15.00 15.41
CA SER A 261 23.08 -14.19 14.34
C SER A 261 22.29 -12.90 14.14
N LEU A 262 20.95 -12.97 14.13
CA LEU A 262 20.09 -11.80 14.03
C LEU A 262 20.32 -10.83 15.20
N ARG A 263 20.32 -11.32 16.44
CA ARG A 263 20.60 -10.48 17.63
C ARG A 263 21.96 -9.77 17.54
N ASN A 264 23.02 -10.52 17.22
CA ASN A 264 24.36 -9.97 17.14
C ASN A 264 24.52 -8.92 16.03
N GLN A 265 23.85 -9.13 14.89
CA GLN A 265 23.89 -8.17 13.79
C GLN A 265 23.06 -6.91 14.08
N LEU A 266 21.91 -7.03 14.74
CA LEU A 266 21.12 -5.87 15.20
C LEU A 266 21.87 -5.04 16.25
N LEU A 267 22.61 -5.68 17.14
CA LEU A 267 23.45 -4.98 18.12
C LEU A 267 24.55 -4.14 17.44
N LYS A 268 25.08 -4.55 16.29
CA LYS A 268 26.02 -3.73 15.49
C LYS A 268 25.34 -2.47 14.92
N GLU A 269 24.02 -2.48 14.75
CA GLU A 269 23.22 -1.32 14.39
C GLU A 269 22.69 -0.56 15.62
N ASN A 270 23.20 -0.88 16.84
CA ASN A 270 22.76 -0.31 18.12
C ASN A 270 21.25 -0.47 18.37
N LYS A 271 20.67 -1.59 17.92
CA LYS A 271 19.25 -1.92 18.10
C LYS A 271 19.09 -3.35 18.62
N THR A 272 18.06 -3.56 19.42
CA THR A 272 17.57 -4.89 19.77
C THR A 272 16.27 -5.20 19.04
N PHE A 273 15.96 -6.48 18.82
CA PHE A 273 14.68 -6.89 18.25
C PHE A 273 13.48 -6.36 19.05
N ARG A 274 13.61 -6.30 20.36
CA ARG A 274 12.55 -5.78 21.26
C ARG A 274 12.30 -4.28 21.05
N GLU A 275 13.35 -3.50 20.88
CA GLU A 275 13.24 -2.06 20.58
C GLU A 275 12.58 -1.86 19.22
N ILE A 276 13.01 -2.58 18.18
CA ILE A 276 12.41 -2.50 16.86
C ILE A 276 10.92 -2.87 16.91
N LEU A 277 10.56 -3.94 17.63
CA LEU A 277 9.16 -4.36 17.79
C LEU A 277 8.34 -3.31 18.54
N ASN A 278 8.91 -2.69 19.59
CA ASN A 278 8.26 -1.64 20.35
C ASN A 278 8.06 -0.38 19.50
N ASP A 279 9.10 0.06 18.76
CA ASP A 279 9.03 1.20 17.84
C ASP A 279 7.94 0.94 16.78
N PHE A 280 7.91 -0.27 16.21
CA PHE A 280 6.92 -0.70 15.24
C PHE A 280 5.49 -0.66 15.81
N LYS A 281 5.26 -1.26 16.99
CA LYS A 281 3.97 -1.22 17.67
C LYS A 281 3.54 0.22 18.00
N LEU A 282 4.49 1.06 18.42
CA LEU A 282 4.21 2.46 18.74
C LEU A 282 3.77 3.25 17.52
N LYS A 283 4.45 3.09 16.39
CA LYS A 283 4.05 3.70 15.11
C LYS A 283 2.64 3.28 14.73
N LYS A 284 2.35 1.98 14.76
CA LYS A 284 1.03 1.43 14.40
C LYS A 284 -0.08 1.91 15.36
N SER A 285 0.18 1.95 16.67
CA SER A 285 -0.80 2.44 17.65
C SER A 285 -1.15 3.92 17.44
N LYS A 286 -0.16 4.78 17.18
CA LYS A 286 -0.39 6.20 16.87
C LYS A 286 -1.27 6.38 15.63
N HIS A 287 -1.06 5.56 14.61
CA HIS A 287 -1.87 5.57 13.39
C HIS A 287 -3.32 5.16 13.68
N MET A 288 -3.52 4.01 14.34
CA MET A 288 -4.85 3.53 14.72
C MET A 288 -5.63 4.52 15.60
N ILE A 289 -4.94 5.26 16.48
CA ILE A 289 -5.55 6.31 17.30
C ILE A 289 -6.02 7.48 16.44
N ARG A 290 -5.21 7.91 15.47
CA ARG A 290 -5.57 8.98 14.51
C ARG A 290 -6.74 8.56 13.63
N ASP A 291 -6.79 7.31 13.20
CA ASP A 291 -7.90 6.73 12.44
C ASP A 291 -9.19 6.56 13.26
N GLY A 292 -9.15 6.87 14.54
CA GLY A 292 -10.33 6.88 15.39
C GLY A 292 -10.71 5.54 16.02
N LEU A 293 -9.88 4.50 15.87
CA LEU A 293 -10.15 3.21 16.48
C LEU A 293 -10.25 3.34 18.01
N SER A 294 -11.10 2.49 18.61
CA SER A 294 -11.24 2.44 20.07
C SER A 294 -9.97 1.85 20.73
N VAL A 295 -9.65 2.33 21.93
CA VAL A 295 -8.53 1.82 22.72
C VAL A 295 -8.59 0.29 22.90
N LYS A 296 -9.80 -0.25 23.06
CA LYS A 296 -10.05 -1.68 23.16
C LYS A 296 -9.68 -2.42 21.86
N ALA A 297 -10.11 -1.90 20.70
CA ALA A 297 -9.76 -2.48 19.40
C ALA A 297 -8.24 -2.44 19.16
N ILE A 298 -7.59 -1.30 19.41
CA ILE A 298 -6.15 -1.13 19.25
C ILE A 298 -5.38 -2.14 20.13
N SER A 299 -5.79 -2.31 21.40
CA SER A 299 -5.10 -3.23 22.30
C SER A 299 -5.09 -4.67 21.76
N TYR A 300 -6.22 -5.16 21.30
CA TYR A 300 -6.32 -6.51 20.74
C TYR A 300 -5.57 -6.65 19.41
N HIS A 301 -5.63 -5.65 18.54
CA HIS A 301 -4.83 -5.63 17.31
C HIS A 301 -3.34 -5.75 17.57
N LEU A 302 -2.84 -5.05 18.59
CA LEU A 302 -1.41 -5.08 18.97
C LEU A 302 -1.01 -6.32 19.78
N GLY A 303 -1.96 -7.23 20.05
CA GLY A 303 -1.72 -8.50 20.74
C GLY A 303 -1.70 -8.40 22.26
N TYR A 304 -2.32 -7.36 22.84
CA TYR A 304 -2.52 -7.28 24.29
C TYR A 304 -3.79 -8.03 24.69
N SER A 305 -3.71 -8.83 25.76
CA SER A 305 -4.88 -9.51 26.34
C SER A 305 -5.85 -8.54 27.00
N GLU A 306 -5.33 -7.43 27.55
CA GLU A 306 -6.10 -6.44 28.31
C GLU A 306 -5.82 -5.01 27.82
N PRO A 307 -6.87 -4.18 27.62
CA PRO A 307 -6.71 -2.78 27.23
C PRO A 307 -5.86 -1.94 28.20
N SER A 308 -5.93 -2.25 29.50
CA SER A 308 -5.13 -1.58 30.54
C SER A 308 -3.63 -1.76 30.34
N SER A 309 -3.20 -2.94 29.87
CA SER A 309 -1.81 -3.23 29.56
C SER A 309 -1.29 -2.40 28.38
N PHE A 310 -2.08 -2.26 27.34
CA PHE A 310 -1.78 -1.37 26.21
C PHE A 310 -1.71 0.09 26.67
N VAL A 311 -2.70 0.59 27.42
CA VAL A 311 -2.70 1.99 27.91
C VAL A 311 -1.44 2.28 28.71
N ARG A 312 -1.07 1.41 29.64
CA ARG A 312 0.13 1.55 30.44
C ARG A 312 1.39 1.58 29.60
N TRP A 313 1.53 0.65 28.67
CA TRP A 313 2.65 0.60 27.74
C TRP A 313 2.73 1.87 26.86
N PHE A 314 1.61 2.28 26.25
CA PHE A 314 1.56 3.46 25.37
C PHE A 314 1.91 4.74 26.14
N THR A 315 1.39 4.89 27.36
CA THR A 315 1.69 6.05 28.21
C THR A 315 3.16 6.07 28.62
N CYS A 316 3.75 4.92 28.91
CA CYS A 316 5.19 4.82 29.18
C CYS A 316 6.04 5.25 27.97
N GLN A 317 5.62 4.90 26.75
CA GLN A 317 6.35 5.24 25.52
C GLN A 317 6.17 6.70 25.08
N THR A 318 5.02 7.32 25.37
CA THR A 318 4.66 8.64 24.78
C THR A 318 4.47 9.75 25.81
N GLN A 319 4.41 9.43 27.07
CA GLN A 319 4.03 10.31 28.19
C GLN A 319 2.55 10.80 28.11
N PHE A 320 1.76 10.29 27.18
CA PHE A 320 0.34 10.61 26.99
C PHE A 320 -0.50 9.33 27.02
N THR A 321 -1.70 9.42 27.56
CA THR A 321 -2.67 8.34 27.38
C THR A 321 -3.13 8.29 25.90
N PRO A 322 -3.58 7.14 25.39
CA PRO A 322 -4.13 7.08 24.02
C PRO A 322 -5.22 8.11 23.74
N THR A 323 -6.07 8.39 24.73
CA THR A 323 -7.16 9.36 24.63
C THR A 323 -6.64 10.80 24.57
N SER A 324 -5.69 11.17 25.44
CA SER A 324 -5.08 12.51 25.42
C SER A 324 -4.23 12.72 24.17
N PHE A 325 -3.54 11.68 23.68
CA PHE A 325 -2.80 11.72 22.43
C PHE A 325 -3.71 12.02 21.23
N LYS A 326 -4.93 11.46 21.19
CA LYS A 326 -5.92 11.74 20.15
C LYS A 326 -6.37 13.19 20.14
N MET A 327 -6.53 13.80 21.32
CA MET A 327 -6.94 15.21 21.45
C MET A 327 -5.84 16.17 20.98
N ASN A 328 -4.57 15.86 21.24
CA ASN A 328 -3.42 16.69 20.85
C ASN A 328 -2.99 16.50 19.38
N ALA A 329 -3.49 15.48 18.70
CA ALA A 329 -3.16 15.17 17.30
C ALA A 329 -4.19 15.69 16.30
N ARG A 330 -5.21 16.41 16.77
CA ARG A 330 -6.17 17.16 15.96
C ARG A 330 -5.67 18.60 15.77
#